data_0dcd83f166f5fc775a528579a66e71da
#
_entry.id   0dcd83f166f5fc775a528579a66e71da
#
_cell.length_a   1.000
_cell.length_b   1.000
_cell.length_c   1.000
_cell.angle_alpha   90.00
_cell.angle_beta   90.00
_cell.angle_gamma   90.00
#
_symmetry.space_group_name_H-M   'P 1'
#
loop_
_entity.id
_entity.type
_entity.pdbx_description
1 polymer ?
#
loop_
_entity_poly.entity_id
_entity_poly.type
_entity_poly.pdbx_seq_one_letter_code
_entity_poly.pdbx_strand_id
1 'polypeptide(L)'
;NPCFAQIHPTCIPVHGDQQSKLTLMSESLRNDGRIWVPKKLEDAKALQAGTKRGVDIPEEDRDYYLERRYPAFGNLVPRDVASRAAKERCDAGYGVNNTGLAVFLDFKTAIERLGKDVIAARYGNLFQMYEKITDTDPYKEPMMIYPAIHYTMGGIWVDYNLQTTVPGLYAIGEAN
;
A
#
# COMPACT_ATOMS: atom_id res chain seq x y z
N ASN A 1 -21.71 -9.99 -5.91
CA ASN A 1 -21.83 -9.04 -7.02
C ASN A 1 -20.43 -8.69 -7.52
N PRO A 2 -20.07 -9.07 -8.77
CA PRO A 2 -18.71 -8.88 -9.30
C PRO A 2 -18.29 -7.42 -9.46
N CYS A 3 -19.22 -6.48 -9.29
CA CYS A 3 -18.91 -5.04 -9.32
C CYS A 3 -18.28 -4.52 -8.02
N PHE A 4 -18.30 -5.29 -6.93
CA PHE A 4 -17.76 -4.87 -5.63
C PHE A 4 -16.39 -5.50 -5.40
N ALA A 5 -15.36 -4.95 -6.01
CA ALA A 5 -13.98 -5.32 -5.71
C ALA A 5 -13.45 -4.50 -4.54
N GLN A 6 -12.92 -5.17 -3.53
CA GLN A 6 -12.17 -4.51 -2.46
C GLN A 6 -10.74 -4.27 -2.93
N ILE A 7 -10.24 -3.05 -2.72
CA ILE A 7 -8.87 -2.67 -3.04
C ILE A 7 -8.04 -2.60 -1.77
N HIS A 8 -6.83 -3.15 -1.81
CA HIS A 8 -5.86 -3.13 -0.73
C HIS A 8 -4.74 -2.12 -1.03
N PRO A 9 -4.49 -1.11 -0.19
CA PRO A 9 -3.56 -0.03 -0.49
C PRO A 9 -2.08 -0.38 -0.28
N THR A 10 -1.77 -1.43 0.49
CA THR A 10 -0.41 -1.79 0.92
C THR A 10 0.06 -3.10 0.30
N CYS A 11 0.08 -3.17 -1.03
CA CYS A 11 0.64 -4.30 -1.74
C CYS A 11 2.06 -3.99 -2.19
N ILE A 12 2.94 -4.99 -2.17
CA ILE A 12 4.27 -4.88 -2.75
C ILE A 12 4.10 -4.92 -4.28
N PRO A 13 4.50 -3.87 -5.02
CA PRO A 13 4.47 -3.91 -6.48
C PRO A 13 5.43 -4.97 -7.01
N VAL A 14 5.22 -5.40 -8.24
CA VAL A 14 6.10 -6.37 -8.90
C VAL A 14 7.49 -5.76 -9.05
N HIS A 15 8.51 -6.47 -8.57
CA HIS A 15 9.91 -6.13 -8.64
C HIS A 15 10.65 -7.14 -9.52
N GLY A 16 11.21 -6.67 -10.62
CA GLY A 16 12.01 -7.52 -11.52
C GLY A 16 11.22 -8.67 -12.16
N ASP A 17 11.94 -9.50 -12.91
CA ASP A 17 11.36 -10.58 -13.73
C ASP A 17 10.99 -11.84 -12.91
N GLN A 18 11.47 -11.95 -11.68
CA GLN A 18 11.27 -13.14 -10.85
C GLN A 18 10.00 -13.10 -10.00
N GLN A 19 9.42 -11.93 -9.79
CA GLN A 19 8.19 -11.76 -9.03
C GLN A 19 6.98 -11.82 -9.97
N SER A 20 6.24 -12.92 -9.95
CA SER A 20 5.11 -13.16 -10.85
C SER A 20 3.79 -12.57 -10.39
N LYS A 21 3.68 -12.08 -9.16
CA LYS A 21 2.42 -11.57 -8.58
C LYS A 21 2.65 -10.52 -7.50
N LEU A 22 1.64 -9.66 -7.33
CA LEU A 22 1.55 -8.72 -6.22
C LEU A 22 1.42 -9.47 -4.89
N THR A 23 2.09 -8.98 -3.86
CA THR A 23 1.99 -9.53 -2.51
C THR A 23 1.29 -8.53 -1.60
N LEU A 24 0.19 -8.96 -0.98
CA LEU A 24 -0.53 -8.17 0.01
C LEU A 24 0.27 -8.08 1.31
N MET A 25 0.35 -6.88 1.87
CA MET A 25 0.91 -6.64 3.19
C MET A 25 -0.17 -6.09 4.13
N SER A 26 -0.01 -6.31 5.43
CA SER A 26 -0.96 -5.80 6.41
C SER A 26 -1.13 -4.28 6.33
N GLU A 27 -2.37 -3.80 6.34
CA GLU A 27 -2.68 -2.37 6.44
C GLU A 27 -2.23 -1.73 7.75
N SER A 28 -1.95 -2.53 8.78
CA SER A 28 -1.41 -2.03 10.06
C SER A 28 -0.10 -1.24 9.89
N LEU A 29 0.63 -1.47 8.79
CA LEU A 29 1.81 -0.68 8.44
C LEU A 29 1.50 0.82 8.36
N ARG A 30 0.27 1.20 7.99
CA ARG A 30 -0.16 2.61 7.91
C ARG A 30 -0.36 3.28 9.28
N ASN A 31 -0.38 2.50 10.38
CA ASN A 31 -0.53 3.07 11.73
C ASN A 31 0.70 3.89 12.14
N ASP A 32 1.88 3.48 11.73
CA ASP A 32 3.14 4.15 12.07
C ASP A 32 3.92 4.61 10.82
N GLY A 33 3.69 3.99 9.67
CA GLY A 33 4.32 4.38 8.42
C GLY A 33 3.64 5.58 7.76
N ARG A 34 4.45 6.45 7.14
CA ARG A 34 3.99 7.65 6.41
C ARG A 34 4.09 7.45 4.91
N ILE A 35 3.00 7.74 4.20
CA ILE A 35 2.92 7.55 2.74
C ILE A 35 3.23 8.86 2.02
N TRP A 36 4.16 8.81 1.05
CA TRP A 36 4.58 9.98 0.30
C TRP A 36 5.02 9.66 -1.13
N VAL A 37 5.09 10.71 -1.94
CA VAL A 37 5.75 10.74 -3.26
C VAL A 37 6.66 11.97 -3.34
N PRO A 38 7.63 12.05 -4.26
CA PRO A 38 8.41 13.27 -4.43
C PRO A 38 7.52 14.45 -4.86
N LYS A 39 7.84 15.66 -4.43
CA LYS A 39 7.15 16.90 -4.87
C LYS A 39 7.50 17.29 -6.28
N LYS A 40 8.71 16.95 -6.75
CA LYS A 40 9.25 17.33 -8.07
C LYS A 40 9.13 16.17 -9.04
N LEU A 41 8.64 16.43 -10.24
CA LEU A 41 8.59 15.44 -11.32
C LEU A 41 9.98 14.94 -11.75
N GLU A 42 10.99 15.77 -11.63
CA GLU A 42 12.39 15.39 -11.91
C GLU A 42 12.87 14.30 -10.98
N ASP A 43 12.55 14.40 -9.70
CA ASP A 43 12.88 13.38 -8.71
C ASP A 43 12.11 12.08 -8.96
N ALA A 44 10.82 12.17 -9.32
CA ALA A 44 10.04 11.00 -9.71
C ALA A 44 10.66 10.28 -10.91
N LYS A 45 11.05 11.00 -11.94
CA LYS A 45 11.73 10.44 -13.12
C LYS A 45 13.09 9.82 -12.77
N ALA A 46 13.86 10.45 -11.87
CA ALA A 46 15.14 9.94 -11.43
C ALA A 46 14.98 8.62 -10.62
N LEU A 47 13.93 8.53 -9.79
CA LEU A 47 13.55 7.30 -9.07
C LEU A 47 13.11 6.20 -10.04
N GLN A 48 12.30 6.53 -11.06
CA GLN A 48 11.86 5.60 -12.09
C GLN A 48 13.03 5.07 -12.93
N ALA A 49 14.02 5.92 -13.20
CA ALA A 49 15.23 5.56 -13.93
C ALA A 49 16.27 4.82 -13.05
N GLY A 50 16.03 4.67 -11.75
CA GLY A 50 16.97 4.06 -10.81
C GLY A 50 18.23 4.89 -10.53
N THR A 51 18.25 6.18 -10.91
CA THR A 51 19.39 7.08 -10.67
C THR A 51 19.34 7.78 -9.31
N LYS A 52 18.21 7.70 -8.61
CA LYS A 52 18.01 8.09 -7.21
C LYS A 52 17.29 6.99 -6.44
N ARG A 53 17.47 6.99 -5.12
CA ARG A 53 16.73 6.12 -4.17
C ARG A 53 15.81 6.98 -3.31
N GLY A 54 14.84 6.37 -2.65
CA GLY A 54 13.92 7.07 -1.75
C GLY A 54 14.62 7.83 -0.62
N VAL A 55 15.73 7.29 -0.13
CA VAL A 55 16.56 7.93 0.92
C VAL A 55 17.25 9.22 0.45
N ASP A 56 17.47 9.37 -0.86
CA ASP A 56 18.15 10.52 -1.44
C ASP A 56 17.21 11.73 -1.58
N ILE A 57 15.90 11.56 -1.35
CA ILE A 57 14.90 12.63 -1.39
C ILE A 57 14.80 13.27 0.00
N PRO A 58 15.18 14.54 0.16
CA PRO A 58 15.09 15.25 1.44
C PRO A 58 13.64 15.40 1.90
N GLU A 59 13.45 15.55 3.22
CA GLU A 59 12.11 15.59 3.85
C GLU A 59 11.23 16.72 3.27
N GLU A 60 11.81 17.88 3.02
CA GLU A 60 11.14 19.05 2.43
C GLU A 60 10.66 18.83 1.00
N ASP A 61 11.24 17.87 0.26
CA ASP A 61 10.86 17.52 -1.11
C ASP A 61 9.91 16.31 -1.17
N ARG A 62 9.40 15.84 -0.02
CA ARG A 62 8.39 14.77 0.09
C ARG A 62 6.98 15.34 0.18
N ASP A 63 6.07 14.86 -0.65
CA ASP A 63 4.64 15.15 -0.54
C ASP A 63 3.93 14.03 0.22
N TYR A 64 3.64 14.28 1.49
CA TYR A 64 2.78 13.42 2.33
C TYR A 64 1.33 13.67 1.99
N TYR A 65 0.92 13.31 0.78
CA TYR A 65 -0.33 13.72 0.14
C TYR A 65 -1.58 13.29 0.90
N LEU A 66 -1.58 12.18 1.64
CA LEU A 66 -2.71 11.78 2.49
C LEU A 66 -2.86 12.70 3.69
N GLU A 67 -1.76 13.01 4.39
CA GLU A 67 -1.75 13.93 5.52
C GLU A 67 -2.17 15.33 5.11
N ARG A 68 -1.72 15.80 3.95
CA ARG A 68 -2.07 17.11 3.39
C ARG A 68 -3.53 17.21 2.96
N ARG A 69 -4.07 16.17 2.31
CA ARG A 69 -5.44 16.15 1.78
C ARG A 69 -6.48 15.84 2.86
N TYR A 70 -6.13 15.01 3.81
CA TYR A 70 -7.03 14.46 4.83
C TYR A 70 -6.44 14.62 6.24
N PRO A 71 -6.26 15.86 6.73
CA PRO A 71 -5.52 16.10 7.98
C PRO A 71 -6.14 15.43 9.21
N ALA A 72 -7.46 15.16 9.21
CA ALA A 72 -8.13 14.49 10.30
C ALA A 72 -7.79 12.99 10.43
N PHE A 73 -7.41 12.34 9.34
CA PHE A 73 -7.15 10.89 9.28
C PHE A 73 -5.72 10.55 8.86
N GLY A 74 -5.08 11.44 8.09
CA GLY A 74 -3.71 11.23 7.59
C GLY A 74 -3.59 9.92 6.83
N ASN A 75 -2.61 9.11 7.20
CA ASN A 75 -2.36 7.81 6.58
C ASN A 75 -3.44 6.75 6.92
N LEU A 76 -4.34 7.03 7.87
CA LEU A 76 -5.42 6.12 8.31
C LEU A 76 -6.76 6.36 7.61
N VAL A 77 -6.79 7.13 6.54
CA VAL A 77 -7.98 7.23 5.67
C VAL A 77 -8.47 5.85 5.23
N PRO A 78 -9.77 5.67 4.92
CA PRO A 78 -10.29 4.42 4.39
C PRO A 78 -9.46 3.88 3.22
N ARG A 79 -9.38 2.56 3.10
CA ARG A 79 -8.49 1.89 2.13
C ARG A 79 -8.74 2.29 0.67
N ASP A 80 -10.00 2.51 0.30
CA ASP A 80 -10.38 2.95 -1.03
C ASP A 80 -9.92 4.40 -1.31
N VAL A 81 -9.99 5.28 -0.30
CA VAL A 81 -9.48 6.66 -0.38
C VAL A 81 -7.97 6.67 -0.54
N ALA A 82 -7.25 5.90 0.29
CA ALA A 82 -5.79 5.79 0.19
C ALA A 82 -5.36 5.23 -1.18
N SER A 83 -6.08 4.22 -1.68
CA SER A 83 -5.79 3.58 -2.96
C SER A 83 -6.00 4.52 -4.15
N ARG A 84 -7.13 5.24 -4.18
CA ARG A 84 -7.40 6.25 -5.23
C ARG A 84 -6.38 7.37 -5.21
N ALA A 85 -6.05 7.88 -4.02
CA ALA A 85 -5.07 8.95 -3.89
C ALA A 85 -3.66 8.50 -4.36
N ALA A 86 -3.24 7.27 -4.06
CA ALA A 86 -1.99 6.72 -4.58
C ALA A 86 -2.02 6.61 -6.11
N LYS A 87 -3.10 6.05 -6.67
CA LYS A 87 -3.26 5.95 -8.13
C LYS A 87 -3.21 7.34 -8.81
N GLU A 88 -3.91 8.33 -8.27
CA GLU A 88 -3.87 9.71 -8.79
C GLU A 88 -2.45 10.30 -8.82
N ARG A 89 -1.63 10.02 -7.80
CA ARG A 89 -0.23 10.48 -7.78
C ARG A 89 0.58 9.80 -8.87
N CYS A 90 0.41 8.49 -9.04
CA CYS A 90 1.09 7.74 -10.10
C CYS A 90 0.65 8.19 -11.49
N ASP A 91 -0.65 8.36 -11.73
CA ASP A 91 -1.21 8.84 -13.01
C ASP A 91 -0.72 10.28 -13.35
N ALA A 92 -0.47 11.10 -12.33
CA ALA A 92 0.10 12.44 -12.49
C ALA A 92 1.63 12.44 -12.70
N GLY A 93 2.27 11.27 -12.76
CA GLY A 93 3.70 11.09 -13.03
C GLY A 93 4.61 11.13 -11.79
N TYR A 94 4.05 11.23 -10.59
CA TYR A 94 4.81 11.25 -9.34
C TYR A 94 5.07 9.85 -8.75
N GLY A 95 4.58 8.80 -9.40
CA GLY A 95 4.85 7.44 -8.98
C GLY A 95 6.33 7.10 -8.99
N VAL A 96 6.73 6.21 -8.11
CA VAL A 96 8.10 5.73 -7.97
C VAL A 96 8.23 4.33 -8.56
N ASN A 97 9.38 3.73 -8.55
CA ASN A 97 9.83 2.52 -9.23
C ASN A 97 9.92 2.67 -10.77
N ASN A 98 10.46 1.65 -11.43
CA ASN A 98 10.66 1.63 -12.89
C ASN A 98 9.36 1.69 -13.72
N THR A 99 8.23 1.31 -13.14
CA THR A 99 6.92 1.38 -13.82
C THR A 99 6.18 2.69 -13.55
N GLY A 100 6.62 3.51 -12.59
CA GLY A 100 5.87 4.66 -12.09
C GLY A 100 4.60 4.28 -11.30
N LEU A 101 4.40 2.99 -11.00
CA LEU A 101 3.22 2.46 -10.30
C LEU A 101 3.58 2.01 -8.88
N ALA A 102 4.12 2.95 -8.10
CA ALA A 102 4.35 2.78 -6.67
C ALA A 102 4.35 4.13 -5.96
N VAL A 103 4.13 4.11 -4.65
CA VAL A 103 4.35 5.21 -3.72
C VAL A 103 5.20 4.71 -2.56
N PHE A 104 5.86 5.61 -1.84
CA PHE A 104 6.65 5.23 -0.68
C PHE A 104 5.81 5.11 0.59
N LEU A 105 6.16 4.14 1.43
CA LEU A 105 5.73 3.96 2.81
C LEU A 105 6.98 3.96 3.69
N ASP A 106 7.16 4.99 4.50
CA ASP A 106 8.39 5.29 5.23
C ASP A 106 8.19 5.18 6.74
N PHE A 107 9.07 4.46 7.40
CA PHE A 107 9.07 4.28 8.86
C PHE A 107 10.12 5.11 9.58
N LYS A 108 10.91 5.94 8.88
CA LYS A 108 11.99 6.73 9.47
C LYS A 108 11.52 7.53 10.69
N THR A 109 10.46 8.34 10.53
CA THR A 109 9.91 9.15 11.63
C THR A 109 9.39 8.29 12.79
N ALA A 110 8.80 7.13 12.50
CA ALA A 110 8.32 6.21 13.54
C ALA A 110 9.48 5.57 14.32
N ILE A 111 10.53 5.17 13.61
CA ILE A 111 11.74 4.61 14.22
C ILE A 111 12.45 5.67 15.11
N GLU A 112 12.55 6.90 14.64
CA GLU A 112 13.14 8.02 15.42
C GLU A 112 12.32 8.32 16.69
N ARG A 113 10.99 8.25 16.60
CA ARG A 113 10.08 8.56 17.72
C ARG A 113 9.94 7.41 18.73
N LEU A 114 9.80 6.18 18.26
CA LEU A 114 9.44 5.01 19.09
C LEU A 114 10.63 4.09 19.38
N GLY A 115 11.68 4.19 18.59
CA GLY A 115 12.81 3.27 18.62
C GLY A 115 12.63 2.05 17.72
N LYS A 116 13.75 1.53 17.23
CA LYS A 116 13.79 0.37 16.33
C LYS A 116 13.16 -0.87 16.93
N ASP A 117 13.38 -1.13 18.23
CA ASP A 117 12.89 -2.34 18.90
C ASP A 117 11.36 -2.39 18.97
N VAL A 118 10.71 -1.24 19.19
CA VAL A 118 9.24 -1.14 19.19
C VAL A 118 8.69 -1.40 17.79
N ILE A 119 9.31 -0.83 16.77
CA ILE A 119 8.91 -1.07 15.37
C ILE A 119 9.15 -2.53 14.98
N ALA A 120 10.26 -3.12 15.40
CA ALA A 120 10.55 -4.54 15.16
C ALA A 120 9.53 -5.45 15.84
N ALA A 121 9.14 -5.15 17.09
CA ALA A 121 8.10 -5.92 17.78
C ALA A 121 6.74 -5.85 17.08
N ARG A 122 6.39 -4.70 16.45
CA ARG A 122 5.12 -4.50 15.74
C ARG A 122 5.11 -5.07 14.33
N TYR A 123 6.18 -4.88 13.58
CA TYR A 123 6.21 -5.05 12.12
C TYR A 123 7.38 -5.90 11.62
N GLY A 124 8.25 -6.42 12.49
CA GLY A 124 9.50 -7.09 12.08
C GLY A 124 9.28 -8.25 11.13
N ASN A 125 8.21 -9.04 11.32
CA ASN A 125 7.85 -10.13 10.41
C ASN A 125 7.45 -9.61 9.00
N LEU A 126 6.75 -8.47 8.93
CA LEU A 126 6.35 -7.84 7.66
C LEU A 126 7.57 -7.23 6.96
N PHE A 127 8.47 -6.60 7.72
CA PHE A 127 9.72 -6.06 7.20
C PHE A 127 10.62 -7.16 6.64
N GLN A 128 10.76 -8.27 7.37
CA GLN A 128 11.51 -9.44 6.89
C GLN A 128 10.89 -10.04 5.62
N MET A 129 9.56 -10.09 5.54
CA MET A 129 8.87 -10.55 4.33
C MET A 129 9.15 -9.60 3.15
N TYR A 130 9.05 -8.28 3.39
CA TYR A 130 9.34 -7.28 2.37
C TYR A 130 10.78 -7.38 1.86
N GLU A 131 11.74 -7.44 2.78
CA GLU A 131 13.17 -7.56 2.45
C GLU A 131 13.47 -8.83 1.63
N LYS A 132 12.86 -9.96 1.99
CA LYS A 132 13.01 -11.21 1.21
C LYS A 132 12.49 -11.13 -0.22
N ILE A 133 11.48 -10.29 -0.46
CA ILE A 133 10.87 -10.13 -1.79
C ILE A 133 11.60 -9.09 -2.62
N THR A 134 12.05 -7.99 -1.99
CA THR A 134 12.53 -6.80 -2.69
C THR A 134 14.02 -6.55 -2.55
N ASP A 135 14.70 -7.31 -1.68
CA ASP A 135 16.11 -7.09 -1.28
C ASP A 135 16.36 -5.69 -0.70
N THR A 136 15.32 -5.08 -0.10
CA THR A 136 15.37 -3.73 0.47
C THR A 136 15.02 -3.78 1.96
N ASP A 137 15.90 -3.26 2.82
CA ASP A 137 15.71 -3.22 4.28
C ASP A 137 14.80 -2.03 4.69
N PRO A 138 13.55 -2.27 5.15
CA PRO A 138 12.62 -1.19 5.53
C PRO A 138 13.07 -0.35 6.73
N TYR A 139 14.06 -0.80 7.48
CA TYR A 139 14.65 0.00 8.55
C TYR A 139 15.59 1.10 8.03
N LYS A 140 16.02 1.00 6.78
CA LYS A 140 16.98 1.91 6.15
C LYS A 140 16.41 2.71 5.00
N GLU A 141 15.49 2.08 4.25
CA GLU A 141 14.91 2.66 3.04
C GLU A 141 13.38 2.61 3.09
N PRO A 142 12.66 3.58 2.50
CA PRO A 142 11.22 3.51 2.43
C PRO A 142 10.77 2.34 1.56
N MET A 143 9.71 1.67 2.00
CA MET A 143 9.07 0.59 1.24
C MET A 143 8.32 1.17 0.04
N MET A 144 8.30 0.46 -1.07
CA MET A 144 7.42 0.77 -2.20
C MET A 144 6.13 -0.04 -2.08
N ILE A 145 4.98 0.63 -2.18
CA ILE A 145 3.66 0.02 -2.14
C ILE A 145 2.80 0.53 -3.29
N TYR A 146 1.81 -0.28 -3.69
CA TYR A 146 0.81 0.11 -4.70
C TYR A 146 -0.53 -0.55 -4.41
N PRO A 147 -1.66 0.10 -4.75
CA PRO A 147 -2.98 -0.51 -4.62
C PRO A 147 -3.16 -1.72 -5.53
N ALA A 148 -3.74 -2.79 -4.99
CA ALA A 148 -4.12 -3.96 -5.76
C ALA A 148 -5.51 -4.46 -5.37
N ILE A 149 -6.16 -5.17 -6.29
CA ILE A 149 -7.42 -5.85 -6.01
C ILE A 149 -7.16 -6.94 -4.98
N HIS A 150 -7.88 -6.88 -3.86
CA HIS A 150 -7.80 -7.86 -2.78
C HIS A 150 -8.70 -9.06 -3.07
N TYR A 151 -10.00 -8.81 -3.20
CA TYR A 151 -11.00 -9.81 -3.54
C TYR A 151 -12.30 -9.14 -4.02
N THR A 152 -13.21 -9.94 -4.55
CA THR A 152 -14.55 -9.48 -4.96
C THR A 152 -15.52 -9.69 -3.80
N MET A 153 -16.11 -8.60 -3.30
CA MET A 153 -17.16 -8.62 -2.29
C MET A 153 -18.54 -8.83 -2.93
N GLY A 154 -19.56 -9.12 -2.10
CA GLY A 154 -20.94 -9.24 -2.55
C GLY A 154 -21.20 -10.54 -3.33
N GLY A 155 -20.98 -11.65 -2.69
CA GLY A 155 -21.09 -13.00 -3.22
C GLY A 155 -22.46 -13.44 -3.73
N ILE A 156 -22.89 -14.64 -3.37
CA ILE A 156 -24.15 -15.25 -3.80
C ILE A 156 -25.32 -14.52 -3.12
N TRP A 157 -26.34 -14.18 -3.87
CA TRP A 157 -27.58 -13.62 -3.30
C TRP A 157 -28.25 -14.62 -2.35
N VAL A 158 -28.61 -14.15 -1.16
CA VAL A 158 -29.38 -14.91 -0.16
C VAL A 158 -30.48 -14.06 0.43
N ASP A 159 -31.52 -14.72 0.95
CA ASP A 159 -32.57 -14.08 1.74
C ASP A 159 -32.10 -13.87 3.20
N TYR A 160 -33.00 -13.38 4.06
CA TYR A 160 -32.71 -13.15 5.48
C TYR A 160 -32.32 -14.44 6.23
N ASN A 161 -32.75 -15.61 5.77
CA ASN A 161 -32.42 -16.91 6.36
C ASN A 161 -31.17 -17.53 5.73
N LEU A 162 -30.42 -16.79 4.93
CA LEU A 162 -29.24 -17.22 4.20
C LEU A 162 -29.51 -18.26 3.10
N GLN A 163 -30.78 -18.41 2.70
CA GLN A 163 -31.15 -19.32 1.62
C GLN A 163 -30.93 -18.62 0.26
N THR A 164 -30.35 -19.34 -0.67
CA THR A 164 -30.16 -18.87 -2.07
C THR A 164 -31.48 -18.95 -2.86
N THR A 165 -31.47 -18.58 -4.12
CA THR A 165 -32.62 -18.78 -5.03
C THR A 165 -32.93 -20.24 -5.29
N VAL A 166 -32.07 -21.17 -4.88
CA VAL A 166 -32.29 -22.63 -4.97
C VAL A 166 -32.80 -23.13 -3.63
N PRO A 167 -34.05 -23.66 -3.54
CA PRO A 167 -34.61 -24.15 -2.30
C PRO A 167 -33.73 -25.22 -1.63
N GLY A 168 -33.46 -25.03 -0.33
CA GLY A 168 -32.61 -25.94 0.46
C GLY A 168 -31.11 -25.70 0.33
N LEU A 169 -30.66 -24.76 -0.54
CA LEU A 169 -29.26 -24.37 -0.65
C LEU A 169 -29.03 -23.06 0.09
N TYR A 170 -28.08 -23.06 1.00
CA TYR A 170 -27.70 -21.91 1.82
C TYR A 170 -26.27 -21.48 1.52
N ALA A 171 -25.99 -20.17 1.54
CA ALA A 171 -24.65 -19.65 1.45
C ALA A 171 -24.35 -18.81 2.73
N ILE A 172 -23.18 -19.03 3.31
CA ILE A 172 -22.75 -18.40 4.56
C ILE A 172 -21.33 -17.88 4.47
N GLY A 173 -20.98 -16.94 5.38
CA GLY A 173 -19.65 -16.34 5.43
C GLY A 173 -19.36 -15.45 4.23
N GLU A 174 -18.11 -15.44 3.78
CA GLU A 174 -17.66 -14.58 2.67
C GLU A 174 -18.22 -15.00 1.29
N ALA A 175 -18.93 -16.12 1.22
CA ALA A 175 -19.58 -16.59 -0.01
C ALA A 175 -20.89 -15.85 -0.34
N ASN A 176 -21.46 -15.11 0.60
CA ASN A 176 -22.71 -14.34 0.44
C ASN A 176 -22.52 -12.83 0.53
#